data_46561173bc0c2595386e817206be7e86
#
_entry.id   46561173bc0c2595386e817206be7e86
#
_cell.length_a   1.000
_cell.length_b   1.000
_cell.length_c   1.000
_cell.angle_alpha   90.00
_cell.angle_beta   90.00
_cell.angle_gamma   90.00
#
_symmetry.space_group_name_H-M   'P 1'
#
loop_
_entity.id
_entity.type
_entity.pdbx_description
1 polymer ?
#
loop_
_entity_poly.entity_id
_entity_poly.type
_entity_poly.pdbx_seq_one_letter_code
_entity_poly.pdbx_strand_id
1 'polypeptide(L)'
;MKGFSIAALVRRRWIALVVVVVVAVAAFCVYRLHGIFGSHNNTSAASGISGQTEPFSPKHITLEVFGEPGTVATINYVDINVQPQQVLHAALPWSLTMVTTQPGAFSNLVAQGNSDSLGCRITVDGEVKDERIVNQVNAYTFCLVKSA
;
A
#
# COMPACT_ATOMS: atom_id res chain seq x y z
N MET A 1 1.92 49.74 52.60
CA MET A 1 2.95 49.65 51.55
C MET A 1 3.01 48.23 51.09
N LYS A 2 2.46 47.92 49.89
CA LYS A 2 2.44 46.56 49.32
C LYS A 2 3.81 46.29 48.73
N GLY A 3 4.65 45.51 49.41
CA GLY A 3 5.92 45.01 48.86
C GLY A 3 5.65 44.15 47.66
N PHE A 4 5.84 44.70 46.48
CA PHE A 4 5.82 43.92 45.23
C PHE A 4 7.06 43.02 45.25
N SER A 5 6.83 41.75 45.53
CA SER A 5 7.93 40.77 45.58
C SER A 5 8.58 40.64 44.21
N ILE A 6 9.82 41.08 44.09
CA ILE A 6 10.66 41.01 42.88
C ILE A 6 10.71 39.55 42.38
N ALA A 7 10.67 38.59 43.29
CA ALA A 7 10.63 37.16 42.99
C ALA A 7 9.37 36.74 42.18
N ALA A 8 8.22 37.39 42.42
CA ALA A 8 6.99 37.08 41.68
C ALA A 8 7.06 37.64 40.24
N LEU A 9 7.70 38.78 40.04
CA LEU A 9 7.91 39.38 38.72
C LEU A 9 8.92 38.58 37.89
N VAL A 10 10.01 38.13 38.47
CA VAL A 10 11.01 37.25 37.83
C VAL A 10 10.39 35.92 37.43
N ARG A 11 9.63 35.27 38.33
CA ARG A 11 8.94 34.01 38.07
C ARG A 11 7.91 34.14 36.95
N ARG A 12 7.16 35.26 36.90
CA ARG A 12 6.16 35.50 35.85
C ARG A 12 6.80 35.73 34.48
N ARG A 13 7.93 36.45 34.46
CA ARG A 13 8.69 36.68 33.18
C ARG A 13 9.35 35.36 32.70
N TRP A 14 9.84 34.50 33.59
CA TRP A 14 10.41 33.25 33.18
C TRP A 14 9.35 32.26 32.63
N ILE A 15 8.19 32.21 33.24
CA ILE A 15 7.08 31.42 32.71
C ILE A 15 6.68 31.90 31.30
N ALA A 16 6.59 33.18 31.09
CA ALA A 16 6.32 33.74 29.76
C ALA A 16 7.41 33.39 28.73
N LEU A 17 8.69 33.39 29.13
CA LEU A 17 9.79 33.01 28.27
C LEU A 17 9.72 31.51 27.91
N VAL A 18 9.43 30.64 28.88
CA VAL A 18 9.27 29.20 28.64
C VAL A 18 8.11 28.95 27.67
N VAL A 19 6.97 29.64 27.85
CA VAL A 19 5.82 29.50 26.95
C VAL A 19 6.19 29.92 25.52
N VAL A 20 6.92 31.01 25.33
CA VAL A 20 7.36 31.46 24.01
C VAL A 20 8.29 30.42 23.36
N VAL A 21 9.21 29.85 24.11
CA VAL A 21 10.15 28.82 23.60
C VAL A 21 9.37 27.56 23.19
N VAL A 22 8.41 27.12 24.00
CA VAL A 22 7.58 25.94 23.67
C VAL A 22 6.78 26.15 22.39
N VAL A 23 6.15 27.34 22.27
CA VAL A 23 5.38 27.69 21.06
C VAL A 23 6.29 27.76 19.84
N ALA A 24 7.49 28.35 19.97
CA ALA A 24 8.45 28.42 18.86
C ALA A 24 8.93 27.03 18.42
N VAL A 25 9.21 26.13 19.34
CA VAL A 25 9.59 24.74 19.04
C VAL A 25 8.43 23.99 18.37
N ALA A 26 7.22 24.13 18.89
CA ALA A 26 6.04 23.50 18.30
C ALA A 26 5.79 24.02 16.86
N ALA A 27 5.86 25.32 16.64
CA ALA A 27 5.74 25.92 15.31
C ALA A 27 6.82 25.44 14.35
N PHE A 28 8.06 25.33 14.82
CA PHE A 28 9.18 24.80 14.05
C PHE A 28 8.98 23.32 13.67
N CYS A 29 8.50 22.49 14.59
CA CYS A 29 8.20 21.08 14.32
C CYS A 29 7.08 20.95 13.28
N VAL A 30 5.99 21.72 13.42
CA VAL A 30 4.88 21.73 12.44
C VAL A 30 5.40 22.20 11.07
N TYR A 31 6.21 23.24 11.01
CA TYR A 31 6.80 23.73 9.77
C TYR A 31 7.67 22.67 9.08
N ARG A 32 8.52 21.99 9.86
CA ARG A 32 9.36 20.89 9.34
C ARG A 32 8.54 19.71 8.83
N LEU A 33 7.52 19.30 9.57
CA LEU A 33 6.63 18.21 9.15
C LEU A 33 5.79 18.58 7.93
N HIS A 34 5.32 19.83 7.87
CA HIS A 34 4.58 20.32 6.70
C HIS A 34 5.45 20.29 5.41
N GLY A 35 6.75 20.59 5.53
CA GLY A 35 7.68 20.50 4.40
C GLY A 35 7.96 19.06 3.94
N ILE A 36 7.85 18.07 4.84
CA ILE A 36 8.07 16.66 4.50
C ILE A 36 6.80 16.03 3.90
N PHE A 37 5.61 16.38 4.40
CA PHE A 37 4.34 15.84 3.93
C PHE A 37 3.65 16.70 2.86
N GLY A 38 4.04 17.97 2.72
CA GLY A 38 3.44 18.92 1.76
C GLY A 38 4.14 19.01 0.40
N SER A 39 5.28 18.38 0.20
CA SER A 39 6.05 18.50 -1.05
C SER A 39 5.58 17.59 -2.19
N HIS A 40 4.50 16.82 -2.01
CA HIS A 40 3.88 16.03 -3.08
C HIS A 40 2.65 16.67 -3.72
N ASN A 41 2.26 17.88 -3.29
CA ASN A 41 1.20 18.61 -3.93
C ASN A 41 1.77 19.82 -4.69
N ASN A 42 2.45 19.59 -5.81
CA ASN A 42 2.56 20.58 -6.87
C ASN A 42 1.19 20.76 -7.53
N THR A 43 0.22 21.23 -6.76
CA THR A 43 -0.93 21.89 -7.33
C THR A 43 -0.52 23.33 -7.55
N SER A 44 0.09 23.59 -8.68
CA SER A 44 0.16 24.94 -9.25
C SER A 44 -1.27 25.39 -9.52
N ALA A 45 -1.87 26.02 -8.51
CA ALA A 45 -3.08 26.79 -8.71
C ALA A 45 -2.70 28.07 -9.43
N ALA A 46 -2.53 28.00 -10.73
CA ALA A 46 -2.67 29.08 -11.70
C ALA A 46 -2.11 28.59 -13.05
N SER A 47 -2.92 27.90 -13.81
CA SER A 47 -2.94 28.02 -15.27
C SER A 47 -3.96 27.02 -15.82
N GLY A 48 -5.04 27.56 -16.39
CA GLY A 48 -5.67 27.05 -17.58
C GLY A 48 -6.04 25.59 -17.57
N ILE A 49 -7.30 25.32 -17.39
CA ILE A 49 -8.04 24.19 -17.89
C ILE A 49 -7.37 23.63 -19.16
N SER A 50 -6.51 22.66 -18.97
CA SER A 50 -6.17 21.65 -19.93
C SER A 50 -6.18 20.36 -19.13
N GLY A 51 -7.39 19.85 -18.89
CA GLY A 51 -7.58 18.48 -18.42
C GLY A 51 -7.04 17.53 -19.48
N GLN A 52 -5.74 17.39 -19.55
CA GLN A 52 -5.16 16.12 -19.98
C GLN A 52 -5.31 15.20 -18.80
N THR A 53 -6.51 14.64 -18.69
CA THR A 53 -6.67 13.33 -18.11
C THR A 53 -5.74 12.45 -18.93
N GLU A 54 -4.55 12.13 -18.43
CA GLU A 54 -3.78 11.04 -19.00
C GLU A 54 -4.74 9.87 -19.07
N PRO A 55 -4.96 9.30 -20.26
CA PRO A 55 -5.83 8.15 -20.35
C PRO A 55 -5.24 7.10 -19.41
N PHE A 56 -6.01 6.74 -18.37
CA PHE A 56 -5.66 5.67 -17.48
C PHE A 56 -5.39 4.43 -18.34
N SER A 57 -4.13 4.13 -18.56
CA SER A 57 -3.74 2.92 -19.28
C SER A 57 -4.28 1.73 -18.48
N PRO A 58 -5.11 0.87 -19.09
CA PRO A 58 -5.61 -0.29 -18.40
C PRO A 58 -4.44 -1.16 -17.95
N LYS A 59 -4.43 -1.54 -16.67
CA LYS A 59 -3.44 -2.46 -16.10
C LYS A 59 -3.90 -3.89 -16.31
N HIS A 60 -3.00 -4.74 -16.78
CA HIS A 60 -3.22 -6.17 -16.96
C HIS A 60 -2.61 -6.92 -15.77
N ILE A 61 -3.45 -7.56 -14.97
CA ILE A 61 -3.05 -8.36 -13.83
C ILE A 61 -3.22 -9.83 -14.19
N THR A 62 -2.14 -10.58 -14.19
CA THR A 62 -2.16 -12.02 -14.44
C THR A 62 -1.83 -12.76 -13.15
N LEU A 63 -2.75 -13.61 -12.73
CA LEU A 63 -2.59 -14.54 -11.60
C LEU A 63 -2.27 -15.91 -12.16
N GLU A 64 -1.24 -16.54 -11.63
CA GLU A 64 -0.81 -17.87 -12.05
C GLU A 64 -0.59 -18.75 -10.83
N VAL A 65 -1.05 -20.01 -10.94
CA VAL A 65 -0.73 -21.10 -10.00
C VAL A 65 -0.14 -22.23 -10.79
N PHE A 66 1.01 -22.70 -10.37
CA PHE A 66 1.74 -23.77 -11.05
C PHE A 66 2.30 -24.77 -10.05
N GLY A 67 2.53 -25.98 -10.51
CA GLY A 67 3.02 -27.09 -9.68
C GLY A 67 3.33 -28.31 -10.53
N GLU A 68 3.47 -29.45 -9.89
CA GLU A 68 3.72 -30.71 -10.59
C GLU A 68 2.59 -31.09 -11.53
N PRO A 69 2.88 -31.75 -12.66
CA PRO A 69 1.84 -32.22 -13.58
C PRO A 69 0.81 -33.13 -12.89
N GLY A 70 -0.47 -32.87 -13.12
CA GLY A 70 -1.57 -33.61 -12.51
C GLY A 70 -1.99 -33.11 -11.13
N THR A 71 -1.35 -32.05 -10.60
CA THR A 71 -1.78 -31.42 -9.36
C THR A 71 -3.17 -30.77 -9.54
N VAL A 72 -4.00 -30.96 -8.54
CA VAL A 72 -5.30 -30.28 -8.42
C VAL A 72 -5.24 -29.36 -7.21
N ALA A 73 -5.64 -28.09 -7.39
CA ALA A 73 -5.58 -27.10 -6.34
C ALA A 73 -6.93 -26.43 -6.08
N THR A 74 -7.14 -25.99 -4.85
CA THR A 74 -8.16 -25.00 -4.50
C THR A 74 -7.50 -23.63 -4.51
N ILE A 75 -8.05 -22.72 -5.30
CA ILE A 75 -7.51 -21.39 -5.53
C ILE A 75 -8.50 -20.36 -5.02
N ASN A 76 -8.03 -19.44 -4.17
CA ASN A 76 -8.78 -18.30 -3.72
C ASN A 76 -8.06 -17.03 -4.19
N TYR A 77 -8.78 -16.10 -4.79
CA TYR A 77 -8.24 -14.84 -5.25
C TYR A 77 -9.23 -13.69 -5.05
N VAL A 78 -8.75 -12.49 -5.18
CA VAL A 78 -9.57 -11.28 -5.13
C VAL A 78 -9.66 -10.72 -6.54
N ASP A 79 -10.89 -10.43 -7.00
CA ASP A 79 -11.14 -9.86 -8.31
C ASP A 79 -10.86 -8.33 -8.34
N ILE A 80 -11.05 -7.71 -9.52
CA ILE A 80 -10.83 -6.26 -9.73
C ILE A 80 -11.76 -5.37 -8.89
N ASN A 81 -12.87 -5.91 -8.37
CA ASN A 81 -13.82 -5.22 -7.50
C ASN A 81 -13.56 -5.50 -6.02
N VAL A 82 -12.40 -6.11 -5.70
CA VAL A 82 -12.02 -6.52 -4.36
C VAL A 82 -13.00 -7.54 -3.76
N GLN A 83 -13.63 -8.36 -4.61
CA GLN A 83 -14.52 -9.43 -4.17
C GLN A 83 -13.75 -10.76 -4.13
N PRO A 84 -13.89 -11.54 -3.05
CA PRO A 84 -13.26 -12.84 -2.94
C PRO A 84 -13.92 -13.83 -3.92
N GLN A 85 -13.08 -14.54 -4.65
CA GLN A 85 -13.46 -15.58 -5.61
C GLN A 85 -12.76 -16.89 -5.24
N GLN A 86 -13.40 -18.01 -5.54
CA GLN A 86 -12.85 -19.34 -5.30
C GLN A 86 -13.02 -20.25 -6.52
N VAL A 87 -11.94 -20.94 -6.86
CA VAL A 87 -11.94 -22.02 -7.86
C VAL A 87 -11.60 -23.33 -7.15
N LEU A 88 -12.55 -24.26 -7.17
CA LEU A 88 -12.37 -25.58 -6.60
C LEU A 88 -11.87 -26.55 -7.67
N HIS A 89 -10.97 -27.46 -7.29
CA HIS A 89 -10.44 -28.51 -8.15
C HIS A 89 -9.84 -27.99 -9.47
N ALA A 90 -9.11 -26.87 -9.40
CA ALA A 90 -8.40 -26.33 -10.55
C ALA A 90 -7.24 -27.26 -10.95
N ALA A 91 -7.22 -27.72 -12.20
CA ALA A 91 -6.07 -28.43 -12.75
C ALA A 91 -4.93 -27.42 -13.02
N LEU A 92 -3.69 -27.78 -12.63
CA LEU A 92 -2.53 -26.95 -12.86
C LEU A 92 -1.82 -27.28 -14.20
N PRO A 93 -1.20 -26.30 -14.86
CA PRO A 93 -1.13 -24.88 -14.49
C PRO A 93 -2.46 -24.13 -14.68
N TRP A 94 -2.79 -23.22 -13.77
CA TRP A 94 -3.96 -22.37 -13.84
C TRP A 94 -3.52 -20.90 -13.98
N SER A 95 -4.22 -20.15 -14.82
CA SER A 95 -3.94 -18.74 -15.06
C SER A 95 -5.23 -17.95 -15.26
N LEU A 96 -5.27 -16.73 -14.73
CA LEU A 96 -6.37 -15.78 -14.91
C LEU A 96 -5.80 -14.38 -15.15
N THR A 97 -6.22 -13.75 -16.25
CA THR A 97 -5.87 -12.36 -16.54
C THR A 97 -7.06 -11.46 -16.31
N MET A 98 -6.88 -10.40 -15.55
CA MET A 98 -7.85 -9.36 -15.24
C MET A 98 -7.34 -8.02 -15.72
N VAL A 99 -8.26 -7.13 -16.12
CA VAL A 99 -7.92 -5.77 -16.57
C VAL A 99 -8.62 -4.76 -15.69
N THR A 100 -7.89 -3.78 -15.19
CA THR A 100 -8.43 -2.70 -14.35
C THR A 100 -7.90 -1.34 -14.79
N THR A 101 -8.72 -0.31 -14.64
CA THR A 101 -8.34 1.09 -14.82
C THR A 101 -8.10 1.81 -13.49
N GLN A 102 -8.15 1.08 -12.37
CA GLN A 102 -7.91 1.66 -11.05
C GLN A 102 -6.42 2.01 -10.88
N PRO A 103 -6.12 3.17 -10.28
CA PRO A 103 -4.73 3.65 -10.13
C PRO A 103 -3.87 2.76 -9.24
N GLY A 104 -4.48 2.06 -8.28
CA GLY A 104 -3.81 1.08 -7.41
C GLY A 104 -4.46 -0.28 -7.55
N ALA A 105 -3.79 -1.23 -8.17
CA ALA A 105 -4.27 -2.60 -8.28
C ALA A 105 -3.86 -3.39 -7.02
N PHE A 106 -4.88 -3.81 -6.24
CA PHE A 106 -4.70 -4.79 -5.17
C PHE A 106 -4.94 -6.19 -5.73
N SER A 107 -4.07 -7.11 -5.43
CA SER A 107 -4.23 -8.51 -5.85
C SER A 107 -3.75 -9.46 -4.77
N ASN A 108 -4.56 -10.46 -4.48
CA ASN A 108 -4.26 -11.53 -3.54
C ASN A 108 -4.60 -12.86 -4.20
N LEU A 109 -3.68 -13.81 -4.10
CA LEU A 109 -3.80 -15.15 -4.65
C LEU A 109 -3.32 -16.15 -3.60
N VAL A 110 -4.19 -17.07 -3.23
CA VAL A 110 -3.91 -18.15 -2.29
C VAL A 110 -4.25 -19.47 -2.94
N ALA A 111 -3.36 -20.44 -2.87
CA ALA A 111 -3.60 -21.76 -3.44
C ALA A 111 -3.15 -22.87 -2.49
N GLN A 112 -3.92 -23.96 -2.48
CA GLN A 112 -3.58 -25.19 -1.80
C GLN A 112 -3.76 -26.37 -2.78
N GLY A 113 -2.69 -27.11 -3.00
CA GLY A 113 -2.66 -28.26 -3.89
C GLY A 113 -2.55 -29.60 -3.14
N ASN A 114 -2.76 -30.67 -3.89
CA ASN A 114 -2.57 -32.05 -3.43
C ASN A 114 -1.18 -32.62 -3.78
N SER A 115 -0.23 -31.75 -4.12
CA SER A 115 1.17 -32.11 -4.42
C SER A 115 2.13 -31.51 -3.40
N ASP A 116 3.39 -31.95 -3.48
CA ASP A 116 4.44 -31.52 -2.56
C ASP A 116 5.19 -30.26 -3.04
N SER A 117 4.81 -29.72 -4.20
CA SER A 117 5.36 -28.48 -4.73
C SER A 117 4.26 -27.65 -5.37
N LEU A 118 4.14 -26.40 -4.95
CA LEU A 118 3.15 -25.45 -5.46
C LEU A 118 3.74 -24.05 -5.53
N GLY A 119 3.54 -23.39 -6.66
CA GLY A 119 3.95 -22.00 -6.87
C GLY A 119 2.78 -21.09 -7.21
N CYS A 120 2.88 -19.83 -6.80
CA CYS A 120 2.03 -18.76 -7.27
C CYS A 120 2.88 -17.64 -7.88
N ARG A 121 2.30 -16.87 -8.81
CA ARG A 121 2.89 -15.69 -9.41
C ARG A 121 1.82 -14.66 -9.70
N ILE A 122 2.12 -13.39 -9.42
CA ILE A 122 1.31 -12.24 -9.82
C ILE A 122 2.16 -11.36 -10.73
N THR A 123 1.68 -11.16 -11.96
CA THR A 123 2.32 -10.31 -12.97
C THR A 123 1.41 -9.13 -13.25
N VAL A 124 1.97 -7.91 -13.28
CA VAL A 124 1.24 -6.68 -13.62
C VAL A 124 1.95 -6.01 -14.79
N ASP A 125 1.23 -5.79 -15.89
CA ASP A 125 1.73 -5.20 -17.13
C ASP A 125 3.01 -5.88 -17.66
N GLY A 126 3.09 -7.21 -17.51
CA GLY A 126 4.22 -8.02 -17.93
C GLY A 126 5.39 -8.08 -16.92
N GLU A 127 5.31 -7.36 -15.80
CA GLU A 127 6.32 -7.40 -14.75
C GLU A 127 5.85 -8.29 -13.59
N VAL A 128 6.68 -9.25 -13.18
CA VAL A 128 6.40 -10.10 -12.02
C VAL A 128 6.54 -9.26 -10.74
N LYS A 129 5.45 -9.12 -9.99
CA LYS A 129 5.40 -8.34 -8.75
C LYS A 129 5.56 -9.19 -7.50
N ASP A 130 5.06 -10.42 -7.53
CA ASP A 130 5.28 -11.38 -6.45
C ASP A 130 5.28 -12.81 -7.02
N GLU A 131 6.22 -13.62 -6.54
CA GLU A 131 6.33 -15.03 -6.90
C GLU A 131 6.80 -15.81 -5.67
N ARG A 132 6.14 -16.95 -5.44
CA ARG A 132 6.50 -17.83 -4.32
C ARG A 132 6.32 -19.29 -4.71
N ILE A 133 7.31 -20.10 -4.41
CA ILE A 133 7.28 -21.56 -4.55
C ILE A 133 7.44 -22.17 -3.16
N VAL A 134 6.58 -23.11 -2.83
CA VAL A 134 6.59 -23.84 -1.54
C VAL A 134 6.70 -25.33 -1.81
N ASN A 135 7.63 -25.98 -1.12
CA ASN A 135 7.87 -27.41 -1.20
C ASN A 135 7.53 -28.02 0.17
N GLN A 136 6.34 -28.58 0.30
CA GLN A 136 5.84 -29.25 1.49
C GLN A 136 4.64 -30.13 1.15
N VAL A 137 4.39 -31.13 1.95
CA VAL A 137 3.24 -32.03 1.74
C VAL A 137 1.94 -31.24 1.74
N ASN A 138 1.08 -31.48 0.72
CA ASN A 138 -0.13 -30.69 0.49
C ASN A 138 0.16 -29.20 0.44
N ALA A 139 1.06 -28.81 -0.42
CA ALA A 139 1.64 -27.48 -0.48
C ALA A 139 0.57 -26.36 -0.50
N TYR A 140 0.81 -25.38 0.34
CA TYR A 140 0.02 -24.15 0.45
C TYR A 140 0.92 -22.94 0.12
N THR A 141 0.48 -22.11 -0.80
CA THR A 141 1.22 -20.90 -1.22
C THR A 141 0.31 -19.69 -1.27
N PHE A 142 0.91 -18.51 -1.16
CA PHE A 142 0.19 -17.25 -1.34
C PHE A 142 1.08 -16.19 -1.98
N CYS A 143 0.51 -15.37 -2.84
CA CYS A 143 1.11 -14.20 -3.44
C CYS A 143 0.25 -12.97 -3.17
N LEU A 144 0.88 -11.80 -2.93
CA LEU A 144 0.20 -10.58 -2.55
C LEU A 144 0.85 -9.35 -3.16
N VAL A 145 0.06 -8.57 -3.90
CA VAL A 145 0.43 -7.24 -4.39
C VAL A 145 -0.48 -6.20 -3.77
N LYS A 146 0.07 -5.29 -2.95
CA LYS A 146 -0.72 -4.29 -2.22
C LYS A 146 -1.09 -3.09 -3.09
N SER A 147 -0.21 -2.72 -4.01
CA SER A 147 -0.48 -1.71 -5.03
C SER A 147 0.50 -1.91 -6.20
N ALA A 148 0.00 -1.89 -7.39
CA ALA A 148 0.78 -1.98 -8.62
C ALA A 148 0.42 -0.82 -9.55
#